data_5c3ef97f4ad332229aee10fd9c5e4e7a
#
_entry.id   5c3ef97f4ad332229aee10fd9c5e4e7a
#
_cell.length_a   1.000
_cell.length_b   1.000
_cell.length_c   1.000
_cell.angle_alpha   90.00
_cell.angle_beta   90.00
_cell.angle_gamma   90.00
#
_symmetry.space_group_name_H-M   'P 1'
#
loop_
_entity.id
_entity.type
_entity.pdbx_description
1 polymer ?
#
loop_
_entity_poly.entity_id
_entity_poly.type
_entity_poly.pdbx_seq_one_letter_code
_entity_poly.pdbx_strand_id
1 'polypeptide(L)'
;MKRKTALLLLLVFLAALTVSCRALGGQEEKGPAAPELTAAPENTPEQTPLPVEITIPPAETQEPAEDELVRVLDYIPEIRQALAYATVNNFTGQRIYDFSDAYLRYGTVKKLAQVCQELAGQGIGLKIWDGFRPAAAQAKLWEICPDPAFVSNPVTGRRAHCRGNAVDVTLVDLETGEELPVPTGFDNFTAYADRDYSDCSAEAARNAALLELTMEKYGFEPYFAEWWHFTDTDEYPVDEYFNPAIPVIWAANCEEYISLRKTAGGEEIIDRIPSGGLVQLQQWDGKYAKVSYGGTEGYVLTSYIRPADDSYFLECLDAVPPTNMYSYEQMCADVSRLQLMYPDAVSTAVIGKSELGRDIPVLRIGDEEARCHVLLQGTIHAREHLTAWLLMAMADYWLDHGLLGYGDVCYHIIPMSNPDGAALAQRGTLNEAQRAIYERDQSLGYTAAEEQEYAAKWKANGLGVDINRNFPAGWERLEGRSEPSAMLYQGEEPFSTAEARALRDYTLRYAFDVTVSYHATGSVIYYEYGDKQPVNSNSASLARAVQEVTGYGLEGDGGVDGAGYKDWAIDALEIPSLTIEVGCQEAALAEREIYSIFARNYRVLPAIARWLQR
;
A
#
# COMPACT_ATOMS: atom_id res chain seq x y z
N MET A 1 1.03 27.52 13.59
CA MET A 1 0.98 29.00 13.49
C MET A 1 1.42 29.53 12.13
N LYS A 2 2.34 28.90 11.41
CA LYS A 2 2.79 29.34 10.07
C LYS A 2 1.77 29.08 8.93
N ARG A 3 0.93 28.06 9.03
CA ARG A 3 -0.08 27.68 8.00
C ARG A 3 -1.24 28.70 7.82
N LYS A 4 -1.65 29.42 8.88
CA LYS A 4 -2.73 30.42 8.78
C LYS A 4 -2.30 31.73 8.12
N THR A 5 -1.02 32.01 8.04
CA THR A 5 -0.47 33.24 7.45
C THR A 5 -0.36 33.17 5.92
N ALA A 6 -0.10 31.98 5.37
CA ALA A 6 0.00 31.76 3.93
C ALA A 6 -1.36 31.87 3.22
N LEU A 7 -2.43 31.37 3.84
CA LEU A 7 -3.79 31.44 3.28
C LEU A 7 -4.32 32.89 3.25
N LEU A 8 -3.92 33.72 4.20
CA LEU A 8 -4.32 35.13 4.27
C LEU A 8 -3.63 35.98 3.20
N LEU A 9 -2.39 35.65 2.83
CA LEU A 9 -1.64 36.32 1.76
C LEU A 9 -2.19 35.99 0.37
N LEU A 10 -2.70 34.78 0.15
CA LEU A 10 -3.31 34.39 -1.12
C LEU A 10 -4.62 35.14 -1.39
N LEU A 11 -5.44 35.39 -0.35
CA LEU A 11 -6.69 36.15 -0.45
C LEU A 11 -6.45 37.63 -0.70
N VAL A 12 -5.34 38.20 -0.21
CA VAL A 12 -4.98 39.62 -0.47
C VAL A 12 -4.47 39.81 -1.90
N PHE A 13 -3.79 38.83 -2.50
CA PHE A 13 -3.31 38.91 -3.89
C PHE A 13 -4.45 38.80 -4.91
N LEU A 14 -5.49 37.98 -4.65
CA LEU A 14 -6.68 37.94 -5.52
C LEU A 14 -7.52 39.23 -5.46
N ALA A 15 -7.54 39.93 -4.32
CA ALA A 15 -8.25 41.19 -4.18
C ALA A 15 -7.54 42.38 -4.88
N ALA A 16 -6.21 42.30 -5.08
CA ALA A 16 -5.43 43.35 -5.76
C ALA A 16 -5.56 43.30 -7.30
N LEU A 17 -5.90 42.15 -7.88
CA LEU A 17 -6.08 41.98 -9.32
C LEU A 17 -7.43 42.47 -9.86
N THR A 18 -8.42 42.69 -9.01
CA THR A 18 -9.76 43.17 -9.39
C THR A 18 -9.92 44.70 -9.39
N VAL A 19 -8.93 45.45 -8.90
CA VAL A 19 -9.02 46.92 -8.77
C VAL A 19 -8.29 47.68 -9.90
N SER A 20 -7.53 46.99 -10.77
CA SER A 20 -6.67 47.64 -11.77
C SER A 20 -7.30 47.83 -13.15
N CYS A 21 -8.58 47.52 -13.37
CA CYS A 21 -9.27 47.68 -14.67
C CYS A 21 -10.35 48.75 -14.69
N ARG A 22 -10.26 49.76 -13.84
CA ARG A 22 -11.21 50.88 -13.85
C ARG A 22 -10.50 52.25 -13.73
N ALA A 23 -9.77 52.65 -14.76
CA ALA A 23 -9.48 54.08 -15.04
C ALA A 23 -8.68 54.20 -16.34
N LEU A 24 -9.35 54.42 -17.45
CA LEU A 24 -8.89 55.27 -18.57
C LEU A 24 -10.08 55.43 -19.50
N GLY A 25 -10.76 56.55 -19.31
CA GLY A 25 -11.80 57.03 -20.20
C GLY A 25 -11.29 58.20 -21.04
N GLY A 26 -11.89 58.40 -22.20
CA GLY A 26 -11.85 59.59 -22.97
C GLY A 26 -11.27 59.42 -24.38
N GLN A 27 -11.94 59.53 -25.42
CA GLN A 27 -12.61 60.64 -26.09
C GLN A 27 -13.19 60.19 -27.44
N GLU A 28 -14.29 60.84 -27.82
CA GLU A 28 -15.05 60.67 -29.04
C GLU A 28 -14.33 61.16 -30.29
N GLU A 29 -14.51 60.46 -31.43
CA GLU A 29 -14.57 61.08 -32.74
C GLU A 29 -15.68 60.49 -33.61
N LYS A 30 -16.48 61.39 -34.27
CA LYS A 30 -17.66 61.10 -35.04
C LYS A 30 -17.37 60.82 -36.51
N GLY A 31 -18.13 59.93 -37.11
CA GLY A 31 -18.68 59.95 -38.46
C GLY A 31 -18.30 58.76 -39.37
N PRO A 32 -19.05 58.44 -40.45
CA PRO A 32 -20.45 58.75 -40.77
C PRO A 32 -21.35 57.53 -41.04
N ALA A 33 -22.64 57.84 -41.23
CA ALA A 33 -23.77 56.94 -41.25
C ALA A 33 -23.96 56.01 -42.47
N ALA A 34 -24.79 54.97 -42.18
CA ALA A 34 -25.78 54.21 -43.00
C ALA A 34 -25.30 52.86 -43.58
N PRO A 35 -26.19 51.88 -43.84
CA PRO A 35 -27.64 51.91 -43.82
C PRO A 35 -28.33 50.81 -42.98
N GLU A 36 -29.66 50.98 -42.78
CA GLU A 36 -30.61 50.04 -42.16
C GLU A 36 -30.61 48.66 -42.79
N LEU A 37 -30.63 47.63 -41.91
CA LEU A 37 -31.12 46.31 -42.27
C LEU A 37 -31.95 45.74 -41.10
N THR A 38 -33.16 45.49 -41.42
CA THR A 38 -34.27 44.68 -40.86
C THR A 38 -34.00 43.85 -39.61
N ALA A 39 -34.93 43.98 -38.67
CA ALA A 39 -35.11 43.23 -37.44
C ALA A 39 -35.09 41.73 -37.62
N ALA A 40 -34.27 41.04 -36.84
CA ALA A 40 -34.37 39.62 -36.54
C ALA A 40 -34.89 39.43 -35.09
N PRO A 41 -35.53 38.32 -34.74
CA PRO A 41 -36.38 38.18 -33.57
C PRO A 41 -35.57 38.15 -32.25
N GLU A 42 -36.22 38.67 -31.22
CA GLU A 42 -35.73 38.68 -29.82
C GLU A 42 -35.35 37.27 -29.37
N ASN A 43 -34.07 37.07 -29.10
CA ASN A 43 -33.59 35.92 -28.34
C ASN A 43 -33.84 36.14 -26.84
N THR A 44 -34.71 35.34 -26.27
CA THR A 44 -34.85 35.16 -24.83
C THR A 44 -33.49 34.78 -24.22
N PRO A 45 -33.06 35.37 -23.10
CA PRO A 45 -31.80 35.02 -22.50
C PRO A 45 -31.83 33.53 -22.07
N GLU A 46 -30.94 32.75 -22.65
CA GLU A 46 -30.66 31.38 -22.29
C GLU A 46 -30.24 31.35 -20.80
N GLN A 47 -31.09 30.73 -19.98
CA GLN A 47 -30.79 30.48 -18.58
C GLN A 47 -29.57 29.57 -18.52
N THR A 48 -28.47 30.08 -18.01
CA THR A 48 -27.30 29.28 -17.62
C THR A 48 -27.81 28.16 -16.69
N PRO A 49 -27.59 26.87 -17.00
CA PRO A 49 -27.98 25.79 -16.10
C PRO A 49 -27.25 25.99 -14.77
N LEU A 50 -28.01 25.96 -13.67
CA LEU A 50 -27.44 25.85 -12.33
C LEU A 50 -26.54 24.59 -12.30
N PRO A 51 -25.42 24.63 -11.55
CA PRO A 51 -24.59 23.43 -11.39
C PRO A 51 -25.50 22.30 -10.89
N VAL A 52 -25.58 21.22 -11.66
CA VAL A 52 -26.21 19.98 -11.21
C VAL A 52 -25.36 19.50 -10.05
N GLU A 53 -25.90 19.55 -8.86
CA GLU A 53 -25.36 18.89 -7.68
C GLU A 53 -25.37 17.40 -8.02
N ILE A 54 -24.22 16.86 -8.44
CA ILE A 54 -24.03 15.42 -8.62
C ILE A 54 -23.99 14.86 -7.21
N THR A 55 -25.14 14.43 -6.71
CA THR A 55 -25.20 13.53 -5.57
C THR A 55 -24.59 12.23 -6.05
N ILE A 56 -23.31 12.01 -5.73
CA ILE A 56 -22.67 10.70 -5.85
C ILE A 56 -23.47 9.82 -4.87
N PRO A 57 -24.19 8.79 -5.33
CA PRO A 57 -24.76 7.82 -4.40
C PRO A 57 -23.59 7.27 -3.58
N PRO A 58 -23.76 7.03 -2.26
CA PRO A 58 -22.73 6.35 -1.49
C PRO A 58 -22.39 5.07 -2.25
N ALA A 59 -21.09 4.81 -2.45
CA ALA A 59 -20.64 3.58 -3.05
C ALA A 59 -21.31 2.44 -2.27
N GLU A 60 -22.09 1.61 -2.94
CA GLU A 60 -22.54 0.35 -2.37
C GLU A 60 -21.24 -0.42 -2.09
N THR A 61 -20.83 -0.47 -0.83
CA THR A 61 -19.74 -1.32 -0.39
C THR A 61 -20.21 -2.74 -0.66
N GLN A 62 -19.69 -3.33 -1.71
CA GLN A 62 -19.98 -4.72 -2.05
C GLN A 62 -19.50 -5.56 -0.87
N GLU A 63 -20.38 -6.38 -0.29
CA GLU A 63 -19.98 -7.31 0.79
C GLU A 63 -18.81 -8.16 0.29
N PRO A 64 -17.78 -8.41 1.14
CA PRO A 64 -16.69 -9.29 0.78
C PRO A 64 -17.18 -10.69 0.41
N ALA A 65 -16.41 -11.40 -0.39
CA ALA A 65 -16.70 -12.81 -0.66
C ALA A 65 -16.53 -13.64 0.62
N GLU A 66 -17.28 -14.74 0.75
CA GLU A 66 -17.25 -15.61 1.94
C GLU A 66 -15.85 -16.11 2.27
N ASP A 67 -15.04 -16.35 1.25
CA ASP A 67 -13.66 -16.82 1.34
C ASP A 67 -12.62 -15.68 1.39
N GLU A 68 -13.03 -14.43 1.43
CA GLU A 68 -12.13 -13.30 1.58
C GLU A 68 -11.61 -13.20 3.03
N LEU A 69 -10.29 -13.00 3.19
CA LEU A 69 -9.70 -12.73 4.51
C LEU A 69 -9.92 -11.26 4.87
N VAL A 70 -10.68 -11.03 5.92
CA VAL A 70 -11.04 -9.69 6.39
C VAL A 70 -10.54 -9.45 7.82
N ARG A 71 -10.30 -8.21 8.18
CA ARG A 71 -9.97 -7.81 9.55
C ARG A 71 -11.21 -7.94 10.42
N VAL A 72 -11.11 -8.69 11.51
CA VAL A 72 -12.26 -9.01 12.37
C VAL A 72 -12.90 -7.75 12.97
N LEU A 73 -12.09 -6.77 13.39
CA LEU A 73 -12.58 -5.51 13.99
C LEU A 73 -13.47 -4.68 13.06
N ASP A 74 -13.34 -4.82 11.74
CA ASP A 74 -14.16 -4.06 10.80
C ASP A 74 -15.64 -4.53 10.80
N TYR A 75 -15.90 -5.74 11.32
CA TYR A 75 -17.21 -6.39 11.35
C TYR A 75 -17.72 -6.68 12.76
N ILE A 76 -16.82 -6.79 13.73
CA ILE A 76 -17.13 -7.03 15.16
C ILE A 76 -16.31 -6.03 15.99
N PRO A 77 -16.69 -4.73 16.00
CA PRO A 77 -15.89 -3.69 16.66
C PRO A 77 -15.73 -3.87 18.18
N GLU A 78 -16.66 -4.56 18.81
CA GLU A 78 -16.65 -4.82 20.25
C GLU A 78 -15.79 -6.01 20.69
N ILE A 79 -15.32 -6.85 19.74
CA ILE A 79 -14.48 -8.00 20.08
C ILE A 79 -13.13 -7.55 20.62
N ARG A 80 -12.64 -8.20 21.64
CA ARG A 80 -11.28 -7.94 22.14
C ARG A 80 -10.27 -8.77 21.36
N GLN A 81 -9.06 -8.25 21.23
CA GLN A 81 -7.96 -8.95 20.57
C GLN A 81 -6.69 -8.80 21.40
N ALA A 82 -5.94 -9.88 21.54
CA ALA A 82 -4.59 -9.88 22.09
C ALA A 82 -3.85 -11.08 21.48
N LEU A 83 -3.50 -10.97 20.19
CA LEU A 83 -2.80 -12.02 19.49
C LEU A 83 -1.50 -12.38 20.22
N ALA A 84 -1.45 -13.59 20.81
CA ALA A 84 -0.33 -14.03 21.63
C ALA A 84 0.98 -14.03 20.83
N TYR A 85 0.92 -14.47 19.58
CA TYR A 85 2.08 -14.54 18.69
C TYR A 85 2.55 -13.18 18.14
N ALA A 86 1.76 -12.13 18.32
CA ALA A 86 2.21 -10.75 18.06
C ALA A 86 3.12 -10.19 19.17
N THR A 87 3.29 -10.91 20.26
CA THR A 87 4.12 -10.54 21.41
C THR A 87 5.09 -11.67 21.77
N VAL A 88 5.91 -11.48 22.79
CA VAL A 88 6.75 -12.53 23.38
C VAL A 88 5.98 -13.40 24.39
N ASN A 89 4.73 -13.07 24.74
CA ASN A 89 3.90 -13.78 25.70
C ASN A 89 3.19 -14.96 25.03
N ASN A 90 3.96 -15.91 24.52
CA ASN A 90 3.51 -17.18 23.94
C ASN A 90 4.52 -18.26 24.30
N PHE A 91 4.21 -19.52 24.02
CA PHE A 91 5.04 -20.65 24.40
C PHE A 91 6.47 -20.61 23.84
N THR A 92 6.71 -19.89 22.73
CA THR A 92 8.03 -19.80 22.12
C THR A 92 8.94 -18.76 22.80
N GLY A 93 8.36 -17.83 23.56
CA GLY A 93 9.07 -16.68 24.12
C GLY A 93 9.58 -15.68 23.07
N GLN A 94 9.14 -15.83 21.81
CA GLN A 94 9.53 -14.98 20.68
C GLN A 94 8.30 -14.38 20.01
N ARG A 95 8.47 -13.20 19.42
CA ARG A 95 7.47 -12.64 18.54
C ARG A 95 7.47 -13.40 17.21
N ILE A 96 6.31 -13.89 16.81
CA ILE A 96 6.11 -14.67 15.58
C ILE A 96 5.43 -13.82 14.50
N TYR A 97 4.42 -13.02 14.90
CA TYR A 97 3.68 -12.15 13.97
C TYR A 97 4.25 -10.73 13.95
N ASP A 98 4.21 -10.12 12.77
CA ASP A 98 4.54 -8.72 12.55
C ASP A 98 3.28 -7.83 12.47
N PHE A 99 2.13 -8.36 12.86
CA PHE A 99 0.81 -7.71 12.91
C PHE A 99 0.13 -8.02 14.25
N SER A 100 -0.91 -7.23 14.60
CA SER A 100 -1.66 -7.37 15.87
C SER A 100 -3.16 -7.51 15.70
N ASP A 101 -3.70 -7.29 14.51
CA ASP A 101 -5.12 -7.45 14.24
C ASP A 101 -5.43 -8.88 13.79
N ALA A 102 -6.54 -9.44 14.30
CA ALA A 102 -7.01 -10.74 13.87
C ALA A 102 -7.69 -10.65 12.49
N TYR A 103 -7.34 -11.58 11.62
CA TYR A 103 -7.98 -11.78 10.32
C TYR A 103 -8.64 -13.15 10.29
N LEU A 104 -9.80 -13.26 9.64
CA LEU A 104 -10.52 -14.53 9.39
C LEU A 104 -11.22 -14.43 8.03
N ARG A 105 -11.65 -15.56 7.47
CA ARG A 105 -12.54 -15.59 6.30
C ARG A 105 -13.85 -14.88 6.65
N TYR A 106 -14.40 -14.12 5.72
CA TYR A 106 -15.61 -13.32 5.96
C TYR A 106 -16.79 -14.18 6.42
N GLY A 107 -16.98 -15.38 5.82
CA GLY A 107 -17.98 -16.33 6.29
C GLY A 107 -17.80 -16.73 7.75
N THR A 108 -16.57 -16.96 8.19
CA THR A 108 -16.22 -17.26 9.58
C THR A 108 -16.48 -16.07 10.50
N VAL A 109 -16.16 -14.86 10.06
CA VAL A 109 -16.45 -13.61 10.82
C VAL A 109 -17.94 -13.44 11.05
N LYS A 110 -18.79 -13.71 10.07
CA LYS A 110 -20.26 -13.65 10.23
C LYS A 110 -20.79 -14.61 11.29
N LYS A 111 -20.25 -15.83 11.36
CA LYS A 111 -20.60 -16.80 12.40
C LYS A 111 -20.11 -16.34 13.77
N LEU A 112 -18.87 -15.84 13.85
CA LEU A 112 -18.29 -15.34 15.09
C LEU A 112 -19.05 -14.12 15.63
N ALA A 113 -19.56 -13.24 14.76
CA ALA A 113 -20.41 -12.12 15.14
C ALA A 113 -21.71 -12.58 15.83
N GLN A 114 -22.30 -13.70 15.40
CA GLN A 114 -23.49 -14.26 16.04
C GLN A 114 -23.16 -14.83 17.43
N VAL A 115 -21.98 -15.44 17.60
CA VAL A 115 -21.48 -15.87 18.92
C VAL A 115 -21.34 -14.67 19.85
N CYS A 116 -20.68 -13.61 19.39
CA CYS A 116 -20.50 -12.37 20.16
C CYS A 116 -21.85 -11.76 20.57
N GLN A 117 -22.80 -11.70 19.65
CA GLN A 117 -24.14 -11.14 19.92
C GLN A 117 -24.89 -11.93 21.00
N GLU A 118 -24.82 -13.28 21.00
CA GLU A 118 -25.46 -14.13 22.00
C GLU A 118 -24.83 -13.94 23.39
N LEU A 119 -23.49 -13.97 23.45
CA LEU A 119 -22.77 -13.80 24.70
C LEU A 119 -22.94 -12.40 25.29
N ALA A 120 -23.01 -11.36 24.45
CA ALA A 120 -23.24 -9.98 24.88
C ALA A 120 -24.57 -9.81 25.63
N GLY A 121 -25.60 -10.60 25.28
CA GLY A 121 -26.87 -10.67 26.03
C GLY A 121 -26.72 -11.11 27.49
N GLN A 122 -25.58 -11.70 27.85
CA GLN A 122 -25.23 -12.17 29.21
C GLN A 122 -24.14 -11.29 29.85
N GLY A 123 -23.73 -10.18 29.23
CA GLY A 123 -22.64 -9.34 29.70
C GLY A 123 -21.24 -9.91 29.42
N ILE A 124 -21.16 -10.90 28.53
CA ILE A 124 -19.93 -11.63 28.22
C ILE A 124 -19.48 -11.28 26.79
N GLY A 125 -18.19 -11.03 26.61
CA GLY A 125 -17.57 -10.83 25.31
C GLY A 125 -16.55 -11.92 24.96
N LEU A 126 -16.05 -11.87 23.72
CA LEU A 126 -14.93 -12.68 23.29
C LEU A 126 -13.64 -11.89 23.23
N LYS A 127 -12.54 -12.58 23.47
CA LYS A 127 -11.18 -12.11 23.23
C LYS A 127 -10.43 -13.13 22.38
N ILE A 128 -9.90 -12.69 21.25
CA ILE A 128 -9.13 -13.52 20.32
C ILE A 128 -7.66 -13.54 20.76
N TRP A 129 -7.11 -14.74 20.88
CA TRP A 129 -5.68 -15.01 21.13
C TRP A 129 -4.93 -15.39 19.85
N ASP A 130 -5.60 -16.06 18.89
CA ASP A 130 -5.09 -16.32 17.54
C ASP A 130 -6.23 -16.43 16.52
N GLY A 131 -5.94 -16.07 15.27
CA GLY A 131 -6.86 -16.14 14.15
C GLY A 131 -6.16 -16.68 12.90
N PHE A 132 -6.19 -15.96 11.79
CA PHE A 132 -5.41 -16.32 10.61
C PHE A 132 -3.91 -16.32 10.95
N ARG A 133 -3.24 -17.41 10.58
CA ARG A 133 -1.81 -17.60 10.76
C ARG A 133 -1.12 -17.71 9.40
N PRO A 134 -0.28 -16.77 8.99
CA PRO A 134 0.47 -16.87 7.74
C PRO A 134 1.28 -18.17 7.65
N ALA A 135 1.40 -18.73 6.45
CA ALA A 135 2.15 -19.96 6.22
C ALA A 135 3.61 -19.87 6.71
N ALA A 136 4.24 -18.72 6.54
CA ALA A 136 5.59 -18.45 7.05
C ALA A 136 5.66 -18.50 8.59
N ALA A 137 4.64 -17.96 9.28
CA ALA A 137 4.55 -18.02 10.74
C ALA A 137 4.34 -19.46 11.22
N GLN A 138 3.52 -20.25 10.54
CA GLN A 138 3.35 -21.68 10.82
C GLN A 138 4.66 -22.45 10.65
N ALA A 139 5.44 -22.15 9.61
CA ALA A 139 6.75 -22.77 9.39
C ALA A 139 7.74 -22.39 10.52
N LYS A 140 7.74 -21.13 10.95
CA LYS A 140 8.59 -20.67 12.06
C LYS A 140 8.22 -21.31 13.39
N LEU A 141 6.92 -21.48 13.70
CA LEU A 141 6.48 -22.22 14.89
C LEU A 141 6.95 -23.66 14.86
N TRP A 142 6.84 -24.34 13.70
CA TRP A 142 7.33 -25.70 13.53
C TRP A 142 8.86 -25.82 13.65
N GLU A 143 9.60 -24.84 13.16
CA GLU A 143 11.07 -24.81 13.34
C GLU A 143 11.47 -24.74 14.82
N ILE A 144 10.70 -23.97 15.63
CA ILE A 144 10.95 -23.83 17.07
C ILE A 144 10.49 -25.06 17.84
N CYS A 145 9.32 -25.62 17.50
CA CYS A 145 8.70 -26.78 18.16
C CYS A 145 8.21 -27.80 17.12
N PRO A 146 9.09 -28.68 16.60
CA PRO A 146 8.72 -29.67 15.57
C PRO A 146 8.01 -30.90 16.16
N ASP A 147 7.01 -30.66 16.99
CA ASP A 147 6.20 -31.72 17.61
C ASP A 147 4.73 -31.58 17.17
N PRO A 148 4.20 -32.56 16.41
CA PRO A 148 2.83 -32.48 15.91
C PRO A 148 1.76 -32.53 17.00
N ALA A 149 2.13 -32.83 18.24
CA ALA A 149 1.22 -32.76 19.38
C ALA A 149 0.92 -31.30 19.80
N PHE A 150 1.81 -30.36 19.45
CA PHE A 150 1.70 -28.96 19.86
C PHE A 150 1.61 -27.99 18.66
N VAL A 151 2.31 -28.31 17.59
CA VAL A 151 2.33 -27.44 16.38
C VAL A 151 2.00 -28.27 15.16
N SER A 152 1.00 -27.85 14.39
CA SER A 152 0.64 -28.53 13.14
C SER A 152 1.80 -28.44 12.13
N ASN A 153 2.16 -29.60 11.53
CA ASN A 153 3.24 -29.64 10.53
C ASN A 153 2.88 -28.78 9.31
N PRO A 154 3.75 -27.85 8.87
CA PRO A 154 3.44 -26.92 7.79
C PRO A 154 3.22 -27.58 6.42
N VAL A 155 3.71 -28.80 6.22
CA VAL A 155 3.57 -29.55 4.94
C VAL A 155 2.47 -30.59 4.99
N THR A 156 2.37 -31.35 6.09
CA THR A 156 1.47 -32.53 6.19
C THR A 156 0.33 -32.33 7.19
N GLY A 157 0.35 -31.28 8.00
CA GLY A 157 -0.65 -31.01 9.02
C GLY A 157 -1.93 -30.35 8.46
N ARG A 158 -2.96 -30.25 9.30
CA ARG A 158 -4.27 -29.68 8.93
C ARG A 158 -4.20 -28.17 8.65
N ARG A 159 -3.30 -27.44 9.32
CA ARG A 159 -3.05 -25.99 9.18
C ARG A 159 -4.35 -25.15 9.21
N ALA A 160 -5.25 -25.40 10.19
CA ALA A 160 -6.56 -24.76 10.25
C ALA A 160 -6.44 -23.22 10.28
N HIS A 161 -5.55 -22.66 11.10
CA HIS A 161 -5.30 -21.21 11.14
C HIS A 161 -4.81 -20.64 9.81
N CYS A 162 -4.02 -21.37 9.02
CA CYS A 162 -3.58 -20.92 7.69
C CYS A 162 -4.72 -20.90 6.65
N ARG A 163 -5.90 -21.45 6.98
CA ARG A 163 -7.10 -21.35 6.14
C ARG A 163 -7.94 -20.12 6.47
N GLY A 164 -7.70 -19.49 7.63
CA GLY A 164 -8.46 -18.35 8.12
C GLY A 164 -9.84 -18.71 8.65
N ASN A 165 -10.07 -19.98 8.99
CA ASN A 165 -11.33 -20.50 9.54
C ASN A 165 -11.18 -21.11 10.93
N ALA A 166 -10.04 -20.95 11.59
CA ALA A 166 -9.83 -21.33 12.97
C ALA A 166 -9.55 -20.11 13.84
N VAL A 167 -10.04 -20.14 15.06
CA VAL A 167 -9.87 -19.08 16.03
C VAL A 167 -9.63 -19.65 17.42
N ASP A 168 -8.66 -19.06 18.12
CA ASP A 168 -8.39 -19.33 19.52
C ASP A 168 -8.95 -18.18 20.35
N VAL A 169 -9.92 -18.47 21.22
CA VAL A 169 -10.70 -17.47 21.93
C VAL A 169 -10.86 -17.79 23.41
N THR A 170 -11.07 -16.71 24.19
CA THR A 170 -11.52 -16.79 25.59
C THR A 170 -12.68 -15.83 25.86
N LEU A 171 -13.29 -15.94 27.03
CA LEU A 171 -14.38 -15.11 27.50
C LEU A 171 -13.85 -13.92 28.31
N VAL A 172 -14.47 -12.76 28.13
CA VAL A 172 -14.20 -11.56 28.92
C VAL A 172 -15.50 -10.98 29.48
N ASP A 173 -15.43 -10.36 30.63
CA ASP A 173 -16.51 -9.54 31.15
C ASP A 173 -16.58 -8.24 30.35
N LEU A 174 -17.75 -7.88 29.82
CA LEU A 174 -17.90 -6.68 28.96
C LEU A 174 -17.81 -5.36 29.73
N GLU A 175 -18.10 -5.35 31.03
CA GLU A 175 -18.03 -4.13 31.87
C GLU A 175 -16.58 -3.84 32.27
N THR A 176 -15.83 -4.85 32.69
CA THR A 176 -14.45 -4.70 33.20
C THR A 176 -13.39 -4.93 32.12
N GLY A 177 -13.69 -5.74 31.10
CA GLY A 177 -12.75 -6.19 30.08
C GLY A 177 -11.77 -7.26 30.56
N GLU A 178 -11.93 -7.77 31.79
CA GLU A 178 -11.10 -8.82 32.35
C GLU A 178 -11.51 -10.21 31.84
N GLU A 179 -10.55 -11.13 31.70
CA GLU A 179 -10.84 -12.52 31.33
C GLU A 179 -11.62 -13.23 32.44
N LEU A 180 -12.65 -13.97 32.05
CA LEU A 180 -13.37 -14.84 32.98
C LEU A 180 -12.50 -16.04 33.36
N PRO A 181 -12.72 -16.65 34.55
CA PRO A 181 -12.06 -17.89 34.93
C PRO A 181 -12.28 -18.99 33.88
N VAL A 182 -11.21 -19.58 33.37
CA VAL A 182 -11.18 -20.64 32.34
C VAL A 182 -10.23 -21.76 32.76
N PRO A 183 -10.28 -22.97 32.15
CA PRO A 183 -9.49 -24.11 32.60
C PRO A 183 -7.98 -23.86 32.66
N THR A 184 -7.41 -23.25 31.60
CA THR A 184 -5.98 -22.93 31.53
C THR A 184 -5.77 -21.62 30.77
N GLY A 185 -4.57 -21.06 30.82
CA GLY A 185 -4.15 -20.01 29.88
C GLY A 185 -3.93 -20.57 28.47
N PHE A 186 -3.77 -19.67 27.51
CA PHE A 186 -3.46 -19.96 26.12
C PHE A 186 -2.14 -20.77 26.00
N ASP A 187 -2.06 -21.68 25.01
CA ASP A 187 -0.88 -22.53 24.77
C ASP A 187 -0.45 -23.39 25.97
N ASN A 188 -1.37 -23.71 26.86
CA ASN A 188 -1.10 -24.65 27.90
C ASN A 188 -1.21 -26.10 27.35
N PHE A 189 -0.10 -26.67 26.90
CA PHE A 189 -0.03 -27.99 26.30
C PHE A 189 -0.02 -29.15 27.31
N THR A 190 -0.78 -29.02 28.39
CA THR A 190 -0.97 -30.07 29.40
C THR A 190 -2.36 -30.72 29.25
N ALA A 191 -2.57 -31.87 29.88
CA ALA A 191 -3.88 -32.49 29.90
C ALA A 191 -5.00 -31.63 30.52
N TYR A 192 -4.65 -30.58 31.28
CA TYR A 192 -5.62 -29.64 31.84
C TYR A 192 -6.29 -28.72 30.77
N ALA A 193 -5.76 -28.70 29.53
CA ALA A 193 -6.32 -27.95 28.44
C ALA A 193 -7.42 -28.69 27.66
N ASP A 194 -7.61 -29.97 27.92
CA ASP A 194 -8.63 -30.78 27.26
C ASP A 194 -10.06 -30.38 27.68
N ARG A 195 -11.06 -30.90 26.96
CA ARG A 195 -12.46 -30.52 27.12
C ARG A 195 -13.25 -31.43 28.09
N ASP A 196 -12.59 -32.22 28.92
CA ASP A 196 -13.31 -32.96 29.92
C ASP A 196 -13.68 -32.11 31.16
N TYR A 197 -12.97 -30.95 31.33
CA TYR A 197 -13.19 -29.96 32.36
C TYR A 197 -13.23 -30.49 33.81
N SER A 198 -12.77 -31.71 34.07
CA SER A 198 -12.84 -32.32 35.38
C SER A 198 -11.79 -31.78 36.34
N ASP A 199 -10.70 -31.23 35.81
CA ASP A 199 -9.51 -30.84 36.54
C ASP A 199 -9.43 -29.33 36.85
N CYS A 200 -10.50 -28.56 36.56
CA CYS A 200 -10.55 -27.13 36.81
C CYS A 200 -11.66 -26.74 37.80
N SER A 201 -11.74 -25.47 38.16
CA SER A 201 -12.80 -25.00 39.04
C SER A 201 -14.19 -25.14 38.39
N ALA A 202 -15.25 -25.32 39.20
CA ALA A 202 -16.61 -25.39 38.68
C ALA A 202 -17.05 -24.14 37.92
N GLU A 203 -16.44 -22.98 38.17
CA GLU A 203 -16.66 -21.76 37.45
C GLU A 203 -15.98 -21.78 36.08
N ALA A 204 -14.70 -22.16 36.05
CA ALA A 204 -13.95 -22.30 34.81
C ALA A 204 -14.60 -23.36 33.88
N ALA A 205 -15.03 -24.47 34.42
CA ALA A 205 -15.77 -25.51 33.70
C ALA A 205 -17.07 -24.99 33.07
N ARG A 206 -17.84 -24.17 33.81
CA ARG A 206 -19.09 -23.56 33.28
C ARG A 206 -18.79 -22.55 32.17
N ASN A 207 -17.77 -21.75 32.34
CA ASN A 207 -17.40 -20.75 31.35
C ASN A 207 -16.90 -21.41 30.05
N ALA A 208 -16.03 -22.42 30.15
CA ALA A 208 -15.55 -23.17 28.99
C ALA A 208 -16.71 -23.92 28.29
N ALA A 209 -17.61 -24.56 29.04
CA ALA A 209 -18.80 -25.21 28.48
C ALA A 209 -19.77 -24.22 27.81
N LEU A 210 -19.95 -23.02 28.38
CA LEU A 210 -20.75 -21.94 27.75
C LEU A 210 -20.14 -21.53 26.41
N LEU A 211 -18.82 -21.30 26.36
CA LEU A 211 -18.10 -20.98 25.14
C LEU A 211 -18.27 -22.07 24.10
N GLU A 212 -18.01 -23.31 24.47
CA GLU A 212 -18.13 -24.49 23.59
C GLU A 212 -19.51 -24.60 22.97
N LEU A 213 -20.55 -24.64 23.81
CA LEU A 213 -21.94 -24.75 23.34
C LEU A 213 -22.37 -23.59 22.44
N THR A 214 -21.88 -22.36 22.72
CA THR A 214 -22.23 -21.21 21.90
C THR A 214 -21.49 -21.26 20.55
N MET A 215 -20.22 -21.63 20.54
CA MET A 215 -19.44 -21.78 19.31
C MET A 215 -20.02 -22.89 18.42
N GLU A 216 -20.32 -24.08 18.98
CA GLU A 216 -20.96 -25.21 18.25
C GLU A 216 -22.31 -24.80 17.63
N LYS A 217 -23.13 -24.05 18.37
CA LYS A 217 -24.43 -23.57 17.90
C LYS A 217 -24.33 -22.74 16.62
N TYR A 218 -23.25 -22.00 16.45
CA TYR A 218 -23.03 -21.16 15.28
C TYR A 218 -22.05 -21.75 14.25
N GLY A 219 -21.81 -23.05 14.31
CA GLY A 219 -21.13 -23.82 13.26
C GLY A 219 -19.61 -23.86 13.40
N PHE A 220 -19.10 -23.86 14.62
CA PHE A 220 -17.70 -24.15 14.92
C PHE A 220 -17.53 -25.54 15.51
N GLU A 221 -16.48 -26.24 15.08
CA GLU A 221 -16.07 -27.54 15.66
C GLU A 221 -14.99 -27.31 16.73
N PRO A 222 -15.20 -27.78 17.98
CA PRO A 222 -14.20 -27.71 19.03
C PRO A 222 -13.07 -28.71 18.78
N TYR A 223 -11.82 -28.35 19.11
CA TYR A 223 -10.71 -29.29 19.14
C TYR A 223 -10.56 -29.90 20.53
N PHE A 224 -10.56 -31.20 20.63
CA PHE A 224 -10.64 -31.91 21.92
C PHE A 224 -9.51 -31.55 22.90
N ALA A 225 -8.26 -31.38 22.42
CA ALA A 225 -7.11 -31.16 23.28
C ALA A 225 -6.90 -29.71 23.70
N GLU A 226 -7.69 -28.77 23.17
CA GLU A 226 -7.53 -27.31 23.38
C GLU A 226 -8.90 -26.67 23.57
N TRP A 227 -9.26 -26.31 24.81
CA TRP A 227 -10.59 -25.75 25.13
C TRP A 227 -10.85 -24.42 24.43
N TRP A 228 -9.82 -23.69 24.02
CA TRP A 228 -9.90 -22.39 23.36
C TRP A 228 -10.01 -22.46 21.84
N HIS A 229 -9.62 -23.60 21.21
CA HIS A 229 -9.53 -23.76 19.75
C HIS A 229 -10.85 -24.21 19.13
N PHE A 230 -11.29 -23.45 18.12
CA PHE A 230 -12.49 -23.73 17.33
C PHE A 230 -12.21 -23.56 15.85
N THR A 231 -12.68 -24.49 15.03
CA THR A 231 -12.59 -24.45 13.57
C THR A 231 -13.99 -24.30 12.98
N ASP A 232 -14.20 -23.34 12.09
CA ASP A 232 -15.45 -23.22 11.32
C ASP A 232 -15.68 -24.49 10.50
N THR A 233 -16.95 -24.95 10.46
CA THR A 233 -17.36 -26.11 9.68
C THR A 233 -17.30 -25.90 8.17
N ASP A 234 -17.26 -24.65 7.69
CA ASP A 234 -17.02 -24.36 6.29
C ASP A 234 -15.53 -24.51 5.97
N GLU A 235 -15.26 -25.22 4.88
CA GLU A 235 -13.89 -25.49 4.44
C GLU A 235 -13.39 -24.40 3.48
N TYR A 236 -12.19 -23.86 3.78
CA TYR A 236 -11.48 -22.92 2.93
C TYR A 236 -10.10 -23.46 2.55
N PRO A 237 -9.55 -23.08 1.40
CA PRO A 237 -8.17 -23.44 1.05
C PRO A 237 -7.18 -22.77 2.01
N VAL A 238 -6.02 -23.40 2.17
CA VAL A 238 -4.89 -22.75 2.84
C VAL A 238 -4.48 -21.53 2.00
N ASP A 239 -4.29 -20.41 2.65
CA ASP A 239 -3.73 -19.24 1.99
C ASP A 239 -2.21 -19.23 2.22
N GLU A 240 -1.46 -19.46 1.14
CA GLU A 240 0.01 -19.53 1.20
C GLU A 240 0.64 -18.14 1.07
N TYR A 241 -0.11 -17.12 0.66
CA TYR A 241 0.42 -15.82 0.25
C TYR A 241 -0.06 -14.65 1.09
N PHE A 242 -1.27 -14.73 1.66
CA PHE A 242 -1.79 -13.64 2.47
C PHE A 242 -0.91 -13.47 3.71
N ASN A 243 -0.37 -12.27 3.85
CA ASN A 243 0.35 -11.87 5.05
C ASN A 243 -0.20 -10.52 5.53
N PRO A 244 -0.92 -10.49 6.66
CA PRO A 244 -1.43 -9.24 7.21
C PRO A 244 -0.34 -8.37 7.86
N ALA A 245 0.94 -8.75 7.76
CA ALA A 245 2.09 -8.02 8.31
C ALA A 245 2.24 -6.63 7.70
N ILE A 246 1.24 -5.80 7.94
CA ILE A 246 1.44 -4.38 8.06
C ILE A 246 2.20 -4.23 9.37
N PRO A 247 3.41 -3.64 9.39
CA PRO A 247 4.07 -3.31 10.64
C PRO A 247 3.06 -2.60 11.51
N VAL A 248 2.92 -3.00 12.78
CA VAL A 248 1.99 -2.32 13.70
C VAL A 248 2.50 -0.91 13.88
N ILE A 249 1.96 -0.02 13.07
CA ILE A 249 2.38 1.37 13.02
C ILE A 249 1.50 2.16 13.95
N TRP A 250 2.16 2.90 14.82
CA TRP A 250 1.53 3.83 15.74
C TRP A 250 2.06 5.23 15.46
N ALA A 251 1.27 6.24 15.74
CA ALA A 251 1.64 7.63 15.58
C ALA A 251 1.83 8.31 16.93
N ALA A 252 2.82 9.18 17.04
CA ALA A 252 2.97 10.06 18.20
C ALA A 252 1.76 11.01 18.30
N ASN A 253 1.04 10.96 19.41
CA ASN A 253 -0.14 11.77 19.71
C ASN A 253 0.20 12.80 20.80
N CYS A 254 0.78 13.92 20.39
CA CYS A 254 1.28 14.99 21.27
C CYS A 254 1.23 16.35 20.57
N GLU A 255 1.51 17.43 21.27
CA GLU A 255 1.52 18.79 20.68
C GLU A 255 2.80 19.08 19.87
N GLU A 256 3.98 18.69 20.39
CA GLU A 256 5.26 18.95 19.73
C GLU A 256 6.03 17.66 19.45
N TYR A 257 6.42 16.93 20.49
CA TYR A 257 7.17 15.67 20.37
C TYR A 257 7.00 14.80 21.60
N ILE A 258 7.24 13.50 21.45
CA ILE A 258 7.44 12.56 22.55
C ILE A 258 8.90 12.15 22.65
N SER A 259 9.38 11.91 23.89
CA SER A 259 10.75 11.46 24.11
C SER A 259 10.86 9.96 23.93
N LEU A 260 11.70 9.51 22.98
CA LEU A 260 12.13 8.13 22.88
C LEU A 260 13.23 7.89 23.92
N ARG A 261 12.99 6.95 24.83
CA ARG A 261 13.89 6.68 25.96
C ARG A 261 14.57 5.33 25.82
N LYS A 262 15.77 5.23 26.35
CA LYS A 262 16.59 4.01 26.28
C LYS A 262 15.97 2.83 27.03
N THR A 263 15.30 3.11 28.16
CA THR A 263 14.63 2.10 28.99
C THR A 263 13.24 2.57 29.39
N ALA A 264 12.35 1.64 29.66
CA ALA A 264 10.99 1.93 30.15
C ALA A 264 11.04 2.75 31.44
N GLY A 265 10.49 3.97 31.41
CA GLY A 265 10.53 4.90 32.55
C GLY A 265 11.87 5.51 32.90
N GLY A 266 12.91 5.25 32.12
CA GLY A 266 14.24 5.82 32.31
C GLY A 266 14.31 7.33 32.00
N GLU A 267 15.38 8.00 32.48
CA GLU A 267 15.58 9.44 32.24
C GLU A 267 16.35 9.71 30.92
N GLU A 268 17.14 8.75 30.44
CA GLU A 268 17.99 8.91 29.26
C GLU A 268 17.10 8.97 27.99
N ILE A 269 17.09 10.14 27.34
CA ILE A 269 16.42 10.38 26.06
C ILE A 269 17.42 10.08 24.95
N ILE A 270 17.07 9.17 24.04
CA ILE A 270 17.92 8.77 22.91
C ILE A 270 17.46 9.41 21.59
N ASP A 271 16.17 9.81 21.50
CA ASP A 271 15.64 10.53 20.36
C ASP A 271 14.35 11.27 20.73
N ARG A 272 13.79 12.06 19.79
CA ARG A 272 12.53 12.77 19.91
C ARG A 272 11.66 12.49 18.70
N ILE A 273 10.46 11.98 18.95
CA ILE A 273 9.49 11.65 17.92
C ILE A 273 8.51 12.83 17.82
N PRO A 274 8.49 13.57 16.70
CA PRO A 274 7.59 14.71 16.54
C PRO A 274 6.13 14.30 16.55
N SER A 275 5.22 15.23 16.77
CA SER A 275 3.78 15.00 16.66
C SER A 275 3.45 14.37 15.30
N GLY A 276 2.66 13.31 15.30
CA GLY A 276 2.35 12.53 14.11
C GLY A 276 3.47 11.60 13.62
N GLY A 277 4.67 11.64 14.24
CA GLY A 277 5.79 10.77 13.87
C GLY A 277 5.42 9.29 14.02
N LEU A 278 5.65 8.50 12.97
CA LEU A 278 5.27 7.09 12.92
C LEU A 278 6.32 6.23 13.58
N VAL A 279 5.87 5.32 14.45
CA VAL A 279 6.70 4.37 15.16
C VAL A 279 6.20 2.95 14.90
N GLN A 280 7.13 2.02 14.78
CA GLN A 280 6.80 0.61 14.74
C GLN A 280 6.73 0.06 16.16
N LEU A 281 5.55 -0.42 16.58
CA LEU A 281 5.36 -1.05 17.87
C LEU A 281 6.05 -2.42 17.89
N GLN A 282 6.86 -2.67 18.91
CA GLN A 282 7.55 -3.95 19.15
C GLN A 282 7.01 -4.69 20.37
N GLN A 283 6.76 -3.97 21.46
CA GLN A 283 6.24 -4.53 22.71
C GLN A 283 5.32 -3.51 23.40
N TRP A 284 4.37 -4.02 24.15
CA TRP A 284 3.39 -3.24 24.90
C TRP A 284 3.21 -3.83 26.30
N ASP A 285 3.48 -3.05 27.35
CA ASP A 285 3.29 -3.48 28.74
C ASP A 285 2.13 -2.79 29.46
N GLY A 286 1.29 -2.08 28.73
CA GLY A 286 0.17 -1.29 29.23
C GLY A 286 0.54 0.16 29.56
N LYS A 287 1.74 0.45 30.05
CA LYS A 287 2.20 1.80 30.41
C LYS A 287 3.30 2.30 29.48
N TYR A 288 4.20 1.43 29.06
CA TYR A 288 5.26 1.73 28.13
C TYR A 288 5.16 0.85 26.89
N ALA A 289 5.52 1.41 25.77
CA ALA A 289 5.67 0.68 24.51
C ALA A 289 7.16 0.72 24.10
N LYS A 290 7.71 -0.44 23.75
CA LYS A 290 8.97 -0.50 23.01
C LYS A 290 8.66 -0.26 21.55
N VAL A 291 9.27 0.74 20.95
CA VAL A 291 9.03 1.14 19.57
C VAL A 291 10.33 1.32 18.81
N SER A 292 10.26 1.22 17.49
CA SER A 292 11.33 1.66 16.58
C SER A 292 10.89 2.92 15.85
N TYR A 293 11.71 3.95 15.91
CA TYR A 293 11.53 5.21 15.18
C TYR A 293 12.78 5.49 14.33
N GLY A 294 12.63 5.59 13.01
CA GLY A 294 13.76 5.82 12.12
C GLY A 294 14.91 4.78 12.26
N GLY A 295 14.62 3.55 12.72
CA GLY A 295 15.61 2.51 13.01
C GLY A 295 16.21 2.59 14.41
N THR A 296 15.88 3.61 15.22
CA THR A 296 16.29 3.72 16.63
C THR A 296 15.24 3.06 17.52
N GLU A 297 15.63 2.05 18.29
CA GLU A 297 14.76 1.38 19.25
C GLU A 297 14.78 2.05 20.61
N GLY A 298 13.61 2.18 21.24
CA GLY A 298 13.48 2.76 22.58
C GLY A 298 12.08 2.61 23.13
N TYR A 299 11.81 3.33 24.21
CA TYR A 299 10.56 3.25 24.96
C TYR A 299 9.84 4.60 25.00
N VAL A 300 8.52 4.55 24.79
CA VAL A 300 7.60 5.69 24.94
C VAL A 300 6.47 5.35 25.90
N LEU A 301 5.80 6.36 26.45
CA LEU A 301 4.56 6.15 27.20
C LEU A 301 3.41 5.88 26.23
N THR A 302 2.64 4.84 26.50
CA THR A 302 1.51 4.42 25.65
C THR A 302 0.42 5.47 25.49
N SER A 303 0.26 6.35 26.50
CA SER A 303 -0.70 7.46 26.46
C SER A 303 -0.37 8.54 25.42
N TYR A 304 0.82 8.52 24.84
CA TYR A 304 1.27 9.48 23.83
C TYR A 304 1.43 8.86 22.44
N ILE A 305 0.89 7.68 22.22
CA ILE A 305 0.84 7.07 20.90
C ILE A 305 -0.57 6.57 20.62
N ARG A 306 -0.97 6.58 19.35
CA ARG A 306 -2.23 6.02 18.86
C ARG A 306 -1.97 5.09 17.69
N PRO A 307 -2.83 4.09 17.42
CA PRO A 307 -2.73 3.33 16.18
C PRO A 307 -2.72 4.28 14.97
N ALA A 308 -1.81 4.05 14.04
CA ALA A 308 -1.83 4.68 12.74
C ALA A 308 -2.63 3.76 11.81
N ASP A 309 -3.95 3.86 11.91
CA ASP A 309 -4.90 3.18 11.04
C ASP A 309 -5.09 3.94 9.71
N ASP A 310 -5.96 3.44 8.86
CA ASP A 310 -6.21 4.03 7.55
C ASP A 310 -6.66 5.50 7.64
N SER A 311 -7.41 5.86 8.69
CA SER A 311 -7.84 7.25 8.91
C SER A 311 -6.66 8.18 9.20
N TYR A 312 -5.64 7.67 9.90
CA TYR A 312 -4.42 8.44 10.16
C TYR A 312 -3.68 8.79 8.87
N PHE A 313 -3.51 7.82 7.96
CA PHE A 313 -2.83 8.07 6.69
C PHE A 313 -3.62 9.03 5.79
N LEU A 314 -4.95 8.98 5.82
CA LEU A 314 -5.82 9.95 5.14
C LEU A 314 -5.59 11.37 5.65
N GLU A 315 -5.45 11.54 6.97
CA GLU A 315 -5.19 12.84 7.60
C GLU A 315 -3.78 13.38 7.28
N CYS A 316 -2.82 12.50 6.93
CA CYS A 316 -1.43 12.86 6.64
C CYS A 316 -1.19 13.23 5.17
N LEU A 317 -2.09 12.86 4.25
CA LEU A 317 -1.95 13.13 2.83
C LEU A 317 -2.75 14.38 2.44
N ASP A 318 -2.14 15.55 2.60
CA ASP A 318 -2.81 16.84 2.35
C ASP A 318 -2.89 17.19 0.85
N ALA A 319 -1.88 16.81 0.07
CA ALA A 319 -1.76 17.19 -1.33
C ALA A 319 -2.16 16.08 -2.32
N VAL A 320 -2.02 14.81 -1.93
CA VAL A 320 -2.23 13.65 -2.79
C VAL A 320 -3.30 12.73 -2.19
N PRO A 321 -4.60 13.03 -2.38
CA PRO A 321 -5.68 12.26 -1.77
C PRO A 321 -5.67 10.80 -2.29
N PRO A 322 -6.01 9.83 -1.43
CA PRO A 322 -6.07 8.42 -1.79
C PRO A 322 -7.08 8.15 -2.92
N THR A 323 -6.64 7.43 -3.93
CA THR A 323 -7.49 6.97 -5.03
C THR A 323 -6.82 5.84 -5.80
N ASN A 324 -7.60 4.84 -6.24
CA ASN A 324 -7.13 3.82 -7.17
C ASN A 324 -7.24 4.25 -8.65
N MET A 325 -7.91 5.37 -8.92
CA MET A 325 -8.12 5.93 -10.26
C MET A 325 -7.31 7.21 -10.46
N TYR A 326 -6.02 7.15 -10.13
CA TYR A 326 -5.12 8.30 -10.21
C TYR A 326 -4.81 8.66 -11.67
N SER A 327 -5.52 9.68 -12.19
CA SER A 327 -5.42 10.09 -13.58
C SER A 327 -4.13 10.87 -13.88
N TYR A 328 -3.78 10.95 -15.16
CA TYR A 328 -2.67 11.78 -15.62
C TYR A 328 -2.85 13.26 -15.24
N GLU A 329 -4.06 13.78 -15.39
CA GLU A 329 -4.40 15.17 -15.06
C GLU A 329 -4.26 15.44 -13.55
N GLN A 330 -4.71 14.49 -12.71
CA GLN A 330 -4.55 14.57 -11.27
C GLN A 330 -3.06 14.53 -10.89
N MET A 331 -2.29 13.63 -11.45
CA MET A 331 -0.84 13.53 -11.24
C MET A 331 -0.13 14.86 -11.58
N CYS A 332 -0.42 15.46 -12.72
CA CYS A 332 0.15 16.75 -13.11
C CYS A 332 -0.24 17.89 -12.15
N ALA A 333 -1.48 17.88 -11.67
CA ALA A 333 -1.94 18.86 -10.69
C ALA A 333 -1.21 18.70 -9.34
N ASP A 334 -1.02 17.47 -8.87
CA ASP A 334 -0.35 17.18 -7.61
C ASP A 334 1.15 17.45 -7.68
N VAL A 335 1.83 17.15 -8.79
CA VAL A 335 3.22 17.56 -9.04
C VAL A 335 3.36 19.10 -8.91
N SER A 336 2.44 19.84 -9.52
CA SER A 336 2.46 21.30 -9.43
C SER A 336 2.15 21.80 -8.02
N ARG A 337 1.25 21.13 -7.32
CA ARG A 337 0.85 21.46 -5.94
C ARG A 337 2.01 21.24 -4.97
N LEU A 338 2.70 20.11 -5.04
CA LEU A 338 3.87 19.83 -4.19
C LEU A 338 4.99 20.84 -4.43
N GLN A 339 5.26 21.23 -5.68
CA GLN A 339 6.24 22.28 -5.97
C GLN A 339 5.84 23.64 -5.35
N LEU A 340 4.55 23.99 -5.38
CA LEU A 340 4.07 25.24 -4.78
C LEU A 340 4.10 25.20 -3.25
N MET A 341 3.82 24.06 -2.64
CA MET A 341 3.84 23.88 -1.19
C MET A 341 5.26 23.85 -0.61
N TYR A 342 6.22 23.30 -1.35
CA TYR A 342 7.60 23.07 -0.90
C TYR A 342 8.63 23.63 -1.90
N PRO A 343 8.60 24.95 -2.21
CA PRO A 343 9.41 25.54 -3.29
C PRO A 343 10.93 25.44 -3.06
N ASP A 344 11.38 25.33 -1.82
CA ASP A 344 12.80 25.22 -1.46
C ASP A 344 13.29 23.77 -1.47
N ALA A 345 12.39 22.79 -1.52
CA ALA A 345 12.70 21.36 -1.43
C ALA A 345 12.35 20.59 -2.71
N VAL A 346 11.47 21.14 -3.54
CA VAL A 346 10.90 20.47 -4.72
C VAL A 346 11.16 21.28 -5.97
N SER A 347 11.77 20.63 -6.96
CA SER A 347 11.83 21.12 -8.33
C SER A 347 11.18 20.12 -9.29
N THR A 348 10.71 20.61 -10.45
CA THR A 348 10.05 19.78 -11.45
C THR A 348 10.64 20.02 -12.83
N ALA A 349 10.57 18.99 -13.67
CA ALA A 349 10.94 19.07 -15.08
C ALA A 349 10.09 18.12 -15.92
N VAL A 350 10.19 18.23 -17.23
CA VAL A 350 9.64 17.25 -18.18
C VAL A 350 10.83 16.49 -18.79
N ILE A 351 10.84 15.17 -18.63
CA ILE A 351 11.94 14.34 -19.15
C ILE A 351 11.77 14.01 -20.63
N GLY A 352 10.57 14.12 -21.17
CA GLY A 352 10.20 13.85 -22.54
C GLY A 352 8.70 13.85 -22.74
N LYS A 353 8.28 13.36 -23.90
CA LYS A 353 6.87 13.16 -24.26
C LYS A 353 6.60 11.70 -24.58
N SER A 354 5.38 11.26 -24.27
CA SER A 354 4.86 9.97 -24.73
C SER A 354 4.60 9.98 -26.24
N GLU A 355 4.36 8.81 -26.83
CA GLU A 355 4.06 8.66 -28.26
C GLU A 355 2.86 9.48 -28.73
N LEU A 356 1.85 9.73 -27.87
CA LEU A 356 0.68 10.55 -28.18
C LEU A 356 0.83 11.99 -27.67
N GLY A 357 2.03 12.39 -27.24
CA GLY A 357 2.41 13.77 -26.98
C GLY A 357 2.16 14.29 -25.56
N ARG A 358 1.80 13.44 -24.59
CA ARG A 358 1.72 13.83 -23.18
C ARG A 358 3.11 14.04 -22.61
N ASP A 359 3.26 15.07 -21.76
CA ASP A 359 4.50 15.29 -21.01
C ASP A 359 4.71 14.16 -19.98
N ILE A 360 5.97 13.78 -19.80
CA ILE A 360 6.38 12.84 -18.74
C ILE A 360 7.11 13.68 -17.69
N PRO A 361 6.42 14.09 -16.59
CA PRO A 361 7.02 14.92 -15.56
C PRO A 361 7.92 14.11 -14.63
N VAL A 362 8.90 14.79 -14.06
CA VAL A 362 9.70 14.34 -12.92
C VAL A 362 9.59 15.34 -11.79
N LEU A 363 9.38 14.81 -10.58
CA LEU A 363 9.45 15.54 -9.32
C LEU A 363 10.82 15.26 -8.70
N ARG A 364 11.59 16.30 -8.35
CA ARG A 364 12.87 16.14 -7.65
C ARG A 364 12.73 16.68 -6.24
N ILE A 365 13.12 15.89 -5.26
CA ILE A 365 13.07 16.22 -3.83
C ILE A 365 14.49 16.21 -3.29
N GLY A 366 14.96 17.35 -2.79
CA GLY A 366 16.31 17.55 -2.29
C GLY A 366 17.13 18.49 -3.15
N ASP A 367 18.41 18.64 -2.81
CA ASP A 367 19.36 19.47 -3.55
C ASP A 367 19.78 18.76 -4.84
N GLU A 368 19.74 19.46 -5.98
CA GLU A 368 20.22 18.91 -7.27
C GLU A 368 21.74 18.69 -7.29
N GLU A 369 22.47 19.29 -6.38
CA GLU A 369 23.93 19.08 -6.17
C GLU A 369 24.21 18.05 -5.06
N ALA A 370 23.19 17.33 -4.58
CA ALA A 370 23.35 16.28 -3.57
C ALA A 370 24.38 15.23 -4.01
N ARG A 371 25.08 14.65 -3.05
CA ARG A 371 26.10 13.63 -3.30
C ARG A 371 25.54 12.34 -3.91
N CYS A 372 24.30 11.98 -3.55
CA CYS A 372 23.63 10.77 -4.02
C CYS A 372 22.35 11.10 -4.76
N HIS A 373 22.11 10.40 -5.85
CA HIS A 373 20.89 10.52 -6.66
C HIS A 373 20.16 9.19 -6.74
N VAL A 374 18.85 9.22 -6.47
CA VAL A 374 17.96 8.05 -6.51
C VAL A 374 16.85 8.29 -7.51
N LEU A 375 16.67 7.40 -8.47
CA LEU A 375 15.54 7.44 -9.41
C LEU A 375 14.47 6.45 -8.99
N LEU A 376 13.24 6.92 -8.87
CA LEU A 376 12.06 6.08 -8.72
C LEU A 376 11.10 6.33 -9.88
N GLN A 377 10.56 5.27 -10.45
CA GLN A 377 9.54 5.37 -11.48
C GLN A 377 8.37 4.43 -11.24
N GLY A 378 7.19 4.82 -11.73
CA GLY A 378 5.97 4.03 -11.67
C GLY A 378 5.22 4.01 -12.99
N THR A 379 4.21 3.17 -13.07
CA THR A 379 3.25 3.09 -14.18
C THR A 379 3.95 2.94 -15.55
N ILE A 380 5.01 2.13 -15.62
CA ILE A 380 5.58 1.75 -16.91
C ILE A 380 4.62 0.79 -17.66
N HIS A 381 3.91 -0.07 -16.92
CA HIS A 381 2.76 -0.79 -17.43
C HIS A 381 1.48 -0.01 -17.16
N ALA A 382 0.67 0.17 -18.17
CA ALA A 382 -0.51 1.03 -18.18
C ALA A 382 -1.53 0.73 -17.07
N ARG A 383 -1.87 -0.53 -16.85
CA ARG A 383 -2.86 -0.98 -15.85
C ARG A 383 -2.39 -0.85 -14.39
N GLU A 384 -1.11 -0.59 -14.19
CA GLU A 384 -0.48 -0.49 -12.87
C GLU A 384 -0.45 0.97 -12.36
N HIS A 385 -1.44 1.77 -12.75
CA HIS A 385 -1.51 3.22 -12.50
C HIS A 385 -1.56 3.62 -11.01
N LEU A 386 -1.89 2.68 -10.09
CA LEU A 386 -1.79 2.91 -8.66
C LEU A 386 -0.35 3.22 -8.21
N THR A 387 0.65 2.72 -8.92
CA THR A 387 2.07 2.98 -8.60
C THR A 387 2.43 4.46 -8.75
N ALA A 388 1.75 5.20 -9.66
CA ALA A 388 1.91 6.64 -9.76
C ALA A 388 1.38 7.36 -8.51
N TRP A 389 0.19 6.98 -8.04
CA TRP A 389 -0.35 7.50 -6.79
C TRP A 389 0.57 7.21 -5.60
N LEU A 390 1.05 5.97 -5.48
CA LEU A 390 1.92 5.56 -4.39
C LEU A 390 3.20 6.41 -4.30
N LEU A 391 3.86 6.63 -5.44
CA LEU A 391 5.07 7.46 -5.50
C LEU A 391 4.80 8.91 -5.08
N MET A 392 3.69 9.47 -5.56
CA MET A 392 3.29 10.84 -5.20
C MET A 392 2.86 10.95 -3.73
N ALA A 393 2.14 9.95 -3.21
CA ALA A 393 1.75 9.89 -1.80
C ALA A 393 2.97 9.75 -0.87
N MET A 394 3.96 8.94 -1.24
CA MET A 394 5.23 8.85 -0.50
C MET A 394 5.99 10.19 -0.50
N ALA A 395 6.00 10.89 -1.63
CA ALA A 395 6.60 12.22 -1.74
C ALA A 395 5.90 13.23 -0.83
N ASP A 396 4.55 13.32 -0.90
CA ASP A 396 3.74 14.20 -0.06
C ASP A 396 3.99 13.94 1.43
N TYR A 397 3.88 12.69 1.85
CA TYR A 397 4.11 12.27 3.22
C TYR A 397 5.47 12.73 3.76
N TRP A 398 6.56 12.47 3.03
CA TRP A 398 7.90 12.78 3.51
C TRP A 398 8.29 14.24 3.37
N LEU A 399 7.69 14.99 2.46
CA LEU A 399 7.86 16.44 2.40
C LEU A 399 7.28 17.11 3.66
N ASP A 400 6.14 16.62 4.16
CA ASP A 400 5.56 17.11 5.42
C ASP A 400 6.33 16.61 6.66
N HIS A 401 6.90 15.40 6.63
CA HIS A 401 7.56 14.74 7.77
C HIS A 401 9.10 14.84 7.77
N GLY A 402 9.70 15.54 6.83
CA GLY A 402 11.11 15.88 6.85
C GLY A 402 12.06 14.82 6.29
N LEU A 403 11.76 14.25 5.11
CA LEU A 403 12.68 13.32 4.40
C LEU A 403 14.10 13.89 4.23
N LEU A 404 14.24 15.19 4.05
CA LEU A 404 15.52 15.89 3.88
C LEU A 404 16.49 15.71 5.07
N GLY A 405 16.00 15.22 6.23
CA GLY A 405 16.85 14.86 7.37
C GLY A 405 17.60 13.53 7.25
N TYR A 406 17.35 12.75 6.19
CA TYR A 406 17.93 11.42 5.99
C TYR A 406 19.22 11.41 5.15
N GLY A 407 19.88 12.55 4.95
CA GLY A 407 21.18 12.62 4.29
C GLY A 407 21.20 13.48 3.03
N ASP A 408 22.34 13.47 2.36
CA ASP A 408 22.62 14.23 1.16
C ASP A 408 22.18 13.41 -0.06
N VAL A 409 20.85 13.34 -0.26
CA VAL A 409 20.19 12.55 -1.30
C VAL A 409 19.17 13.40 -2.06
N CYS A 410 19.24 13.38 -3.38
CA CYS A 410 18.21 13.91 -4.26
C CYS A 410 17.38 12.75 -4.84
N TYR A 411 16.08 12.78 -4.58
CA TYR A 411 15.14 11.80 -5.15
C TYR A 411 14.51 12.35 -6.41
N HIS A 412 14.62 11.60 -7.50
CA HIS A 412 14.00 11.87 -8.78
C HIS A 412 12.82 10.92 -8.96
N ILE A 413 11.61 11.42 -8.92
CA ILE A 413 10.39 10.62 -8.99
C ILE A 413 9.68 10.87 -10.32
N ILE A 414 9.57 9.84 -11.15
CA ILE A 414 8.78 9.82 -12.38
C ILE A 414 7.50 9.03 -12.10
N PRO A 415 6.39 9.69 -11.72
CA PRO A 415 5.24 8.95 -11.20
C PRO A 415 4.58 8.08 -12.28
N MET A 416 4.53 8.56 -13.52
CA MET A 416 3.81 7.91 -14.61
C MET A 416 4.66 7.90 -15.89
N SER A 417 5.40 6.80 -16.08
CA SER A 417 6.28 6.62 -17.24
C SER A 417 5.52 6.35 -18.54
N ASN A 418 4.26 5.85 -18.45
CA ASN A 418 3.40 5.49 -19.57
C ASN A 418 2.03 6.21 -19.48
N PRO A 419 1.97 7.53 -19.68
CA PRO A 419 0.74 8.28 -19.49
C PRO A 419 -0.36 7.97 -20.52
N ASP A 420 0.01 7.58 -21.74
CA ASP A 420 -0.95 7.24 -22.78
C ASP A 420 -1.64 5.91 -22.52
N GLY A 421 -0.85 4.89 -22.15
CA GLY A 421 -1.36 3.59 -21.77
C GLY A 421 -2.22 3.68 -20.51
N ALA A 422 -1.76 4.39 -19.46
CA ALA A 422 -2.52 4.57 -18.23
C ALA A 422 -3.90 5.20 -18.48
N ALA A 423 -3.95 6.28 -19.28
CA ALA A 423 -5.21 6.92 -19.66
C ALA A 423 -6.14 5.99 -20.46
N LEU A 424 -5.58 5.06 -21.24
CA LEU A 424 -6.35 4.03 -21.96
C LEU A 424 -6.92 3.01 -20.97
N ALA A 425 -6.08 2.42 -20.14
CA ALA A 425 -6.49 1.39 -19.17
C ALA A 425 -7.59 1.92 -18.22
N GLN A 426 -7.43 3.14 -17.74
CA GLN A 426 -8.43 3.77 -16.85
C GLN A 426 -9.75 4.07 -17.54
N ARG A 427 -9.75 4.51 -18.81
CA ARG A 427 -10.99 4.78 -19.55
C ARG A 427 -11.76 3.51 -19.90
N GLY A 428 -11.08 2.38 -20.05
CA GLY A 428 -11.68 1.14 -20.52
C GLY A 428 -12.23 1.19 -21.94
N THR A 429 -11.77 2.16 -22.78
CA THR A 429 -12.25 2.35 -24.17
C THR A 429 -11.10 2.52 -25.15
N LEU A 430 -11.19 1.87 -26.29
CA LEU A 430 -10.18 1.87 -27.34
C LEU A 430 -10.52 2.89 -28.44
N ASN A 431 -9.51 3.59 -28.93
CA ASN A 431 -9.62 4.34 -30.18
C ASN A 431 -9.55 3.38 -31.39
N GLU A 432 -9.66 3.90 -32.61
CA GLU A 432 -9.69 3.08 -33.84
C GLU A 432 -8.39 2.24 -34.01
N ALA A 433 -7.22 2.83 -33.76
CA ALA A 433 -5.94 2.11 -33.88
C ALA A 433 -5.80 1.01 -32.82
N GLN A 434 -6.20 1.30 -31.59
CA GLN A 434 -6.17 0.35 -30.47
C GLN A 434 -7.21 -0.77 -30.65
N ARG A 435 -8.37 -0.46 -31.24
CA ARG A 435 -9.38 -1.47 -31.59
C ARG A 435 -8.88 -2.41 -32.67
N ALA A 436 -8.13 -1.93 -33.65
CA ALA A 436 -7.48 -2.79 -34.64
C ALA A 436 -6.46 -3.76 -34.01
N ILE A 437 -5.74 -3.31 -32.94
CA ILE A 437 -4.88 -4.20 -32.14
C ILE A 437 -5.71 -5.26 -31.41
N TYR A 438 -6.81 -4.86 -30.78
CA TYR A 438 -7.72 -5.77 -30.07
C TYR A 438 -8.30 -6.85 -31.00
N GLU A 439 -8.86 -6.46 -32.15
CA GLU A 439 -9.43 -7.37 -33.14
C GLU A 439 -8.38 -8.38 -33.65
N ARG A 440 -7.15 -7.92 -33.87
CA ARG A 440 -6.04 -8.79 -34.25
C ARG A 440 -5.66 -9.74 -33.12
N ASP A 441 -5.51 -9.26 -31.89
CA ASP A 441 -5.19 -10.09 -30.73
C ASP A 441 -6.24 -11.17 -30.48
N GLN A 442 -7.54 -10.86 -30.71
CA GLN A 442 -8.60 -11.86 -30.70
C GLN A 442 -8.42 -12.89 -31.83
N SER A 443 -8.14 -12.43 -33.03
CA SER A 443 -7.98 -13.31 -34.20
C SER A 443 -6.79 -14.28 -34.05
N LEU A 444 -5.76 -13.86 -33.32
CA LEU A 444 -4.57 -14.67 -33.01
C LEU A 444 -4.75 -15.54 -31.76
N GLY A 445 -5.88 -15.43 -31.07
CA GLY A 445 -6.16 -16.15 -29.84
C GLY A 445 -5.38 -15.65 -28.61
N TYR A 446 -4.87 -14.42 -28.67
CA TYR A 446 -4.14 -13.81 -27.53
C TYR A 446 -5.07 -13.31 -26.44
N THR A 447 -6.34 -13.06 -26.75
CA THR A 447 -7.37 -12.70 -25.79
C THR A 447 -8.73 -13.23 -26.20
N ALA A 448 -9.54 -13.59 -25.22
CA ALA A 448 -10.98 -13.87 -25.36
C ALA A 448 -11.83 -12.84 -24.60
N ALA A 449 -11.19 -11.84 -23.97
CA ALA A 449 -11.86 -10.80 -23.19
C ALA A 449 -12.70 -9.88 -24.08
N GLU A 450 -13.76 -9.31 -23.51
CA GLU A 450 -14.51 -8.22 -24.14
C GLU A 450 -13.64 -6.95 -24.23
N GLU A 451 -13.97 -6.02 -25.13
CA GLU A 451 -13.18 -4.81 -25.41
C GLU A 451 -12.84 -4.01 -24.15
N GLN A 452 -13.82 -3.82 -23.25
CA GLN A 452 -13.62 -3.07 -22.02
C GLN A 452 -12.65 -3.76 -21.06
N GLU A 453 -12.78 -5.07 -20.88
CA GLU A 453 -11.87 -5.85 -20.05
C GLU A 453 -10.45 -5.89 -20.64
N TYR A 454 -10.36 -6.05 -21.97
CA TYR A 454 -9.08 -5.99 -22.67
C TYR A 454 -8.38 -4.64 -22.47
N ALA A 455 -9.12 -3.53 -22.59
CA ALA A 455 -8.61 -2.19 -22.37
C ALA A 455 -8.14 -1.99 -20.91
N ALA A 456 -8.91 -2.46 -19.93
CA ALA A 456 -8.55 -2.38 -18.51
C ALA A 456 -7.28 -3.18 -18.16
N LYS A 457 -7.01 -4.27 -18.90
CA LYS A 457 -5.82 -5.12 -18.73
C LYS A 457 -4.62 -4.70 -19.59
N TRP A 458 -4.69 -3.57 -20.28
CA TRP A 458 -3.64 -3.07 -21.17
C TRP A 458 -2.37 -2.74 -20.39
N LYS A 459 -1.22 -3.32 -20.80
CA LYS A 459 0.12 -3.07 -20.24
C LYS A 459 0.95 -2.10 -21.07
N ALA A 460 0.80 -2.18 -22.40
CA ALA A 460 1.62 -1.47 -23.37
C ALA A 460 1.42 0.06 -23.32
N ASN A 461 2.21 0.80 -24.10
CA ASN A 461 1.96 2.22 -24.34
C ASN A 461 0.75 2.45 -25.27
N GLY A 462 0.48 3.70 -25.63
CA GLY A 462 -0.66 4.07 -26.48
C GLY A 462 -0.65 3.44 -27.88
N LEU A 463 0.48 2.95 -28.34
CA LEU A 463 0.69 2.32 -29.65
C LEU A 463 0.84 0.78 -29.60
N GLY A 464 0.71 0.17 -28.42
CA GLY A 464 0.77 -1.27 -28.26
C GLY A 464 2.19 -1.84 -28.13
N VAL A 465 3.16 -1.04 -27.69
CA VAL A 465 4.51 -1.50 -27.34
C VAL A 465 4.64 -1.63 -25.83
N ASP A 466 5.09 -2.78 -25.34
CA ASP A 466 5.41 -3.01 -23.94
C ASP A 466 6.73 -2.30 -23.59
N ILE A 467 6.65 -1.15 -22.94
CA ILE A 467 7.81 -0.32 -22.64
C ILE A 467 8.84 -1.10 -21.81
N ASN A 468 8.38 -1.94 -20.87
CA ASN A 468 9.27 -2.76 -20.03
C ASN A 468 9.81 -4.01 -20.75
N ARG A 469 9.70 -4.04 -22.06
CA ARG A 469 10.35 -4.97 -23.00
C ARG A 469 11.15 -4.22 -24.09
N ASN A 470 11.26 -2.89 -23.99
CA ASN A 470 11.85 -2.04 -25.02
C ASN A 470 13.26 -1.51 -24.64
N PHE A 471 13.95 -2.17 -23.68
CA PHE A 471 15.33 -1.89 -23.28
C PHE A 471 16.30 -2.96 -23.81
N PRO A 472 17.58 -2.66 -24.03
CA PRO A 472 18.49 -3.57 -24.76
C PRO A 472 18.91 -4.83 -24.00
N ALA A 473 18.79 -4.87 -22.67
CA ALA A 473 19.25 -6.00 -21.85
C ALA A 473 18.52 -7.31 -22.24
N GLY A 474 19.13 -8.16 -23.00
CA GLY A 474 18.54 -9.42 -23.46
C GLY A 474 17.45 -9.31 -24.52
N TRP A 475 17.23 -8.14 -25.09
CA TRP A 475 16.14 -7.83 -26.02
C TRP A 475 16.02 -8.83 -27.18
N GLU A 476 17.15 -9.24 -27.78
CA GLU A 476 17.21 -10.18 -28.91
C GLU A 476 16.81 -11.63 -28.53
N ARG A 477 16.74 -11.94 -27.24
CA ARG A 477 16.40 -13.29 -26.74
C ARG A 477 14.94 -13.43 -26.34
N LEU A 478 14.19 -12.31 -26.32
CA LEU A 478 12.81 -12.33 -25.88
C LEU A 478 11.92 -13.08 -26.87
N GLU A 479 11.16 -14.02 -26.38
CA GLU A 479 10.04 -14.62 -27.08
C GLU A 479 8.76 -13.80 -26.79
N GLY A 480 8.65 -12.64 -27.47
CA GLY A 480 7.52 -11.73 -27.36
C GLY A 480 6.51 -11.89 -28.50
N ARG A 481 5.57 -10.95 -28.58
CA ARG A 481 4.67 -10.83 -29.73
C ARG A 481 5.38 -10.14 -30.89
N SER A 482 5.06 -10.55 -32.12
CA SER A 482 5.71 -10.05 -33.33
C SER A 482 5.15 -8.71 -33.81
N GLU A 483 4.05 -8.25 -33.25
CA GLU A 483 3.35 -7.04 -33.67
C GLU A 483 2.74 -6.30 -32.47
N PRO A 484 2.41 -4.99 -32.58
CA PRO A 484 1.81 -4.21 -31.51
C PRO A 484 0.64 -4.93 -30.85
N SER A 485 0.62 -4.98 -29.51
CA SER A 485 -0.36 -5.70 -28.72
C SER A 485 -0.55 -5.03 -27.35
N ALA A 486 -1.57 -5.42 -26.58
CA ALA A 486 -1.78 -4.92 -25.24
C ALA A 486 -0.62 -5.24 -24.27
N MET A 487 0.20 -6.24 -24.59
CA MET A 487 1.36 -6.64 -23.78
C MET A 487 2.36 -7.47 -24.61
N LEU A 488 3.59 -7.58 -24.11
CA LEU A 488 4.63 -8.47 -24.63
C LEU A 488 5.16 -8.15 -26.04
N TYR A 489 4.73 -7.09 -26.69
CA TYR A 489 5.38 -6.62 -27.91
C TYR A 489 6.53 -5.68 -27.55
N GLN A 490 7.74 -6.09 -27.91
CA GLN A 490 8.97 -5.41 -27.49
C GLN A 490 9.37 -4.22 -28.38
N GLY A 491 8.60 -3.92 -29.44
CA GLY A 491 8.95 -2.92 -30.43
C GLY A 491 9.84 -3.47 -31.55
N GLU A 492 10.21 -2.61 -32.51
CA GLU A 492 11.06 -2.99 -33.65
C GLU A 492 12.56 -3.06 -33.31
N GLU A 493 12.96 -2.24 -32.32
CA GLU A 493 14.33 -2.17 -31.81
C GLU A 493 14.32 -1.67 -30.36
N PRO A 494 15.38 -1.88 -29.57
CA PRO A 494 15.51 -1.28 -28.25
C PRO A 494 15.39 0.24 -28.32
N PHE A 495 14.69 0.83 -27.35
CA PHE A 495 14.41 2.26 -27.28
C PHE A 495 13.61 2.80 -28.49
N SER A 496 12.81 1.97 -29.16
CA SER A 496 11.96 2.41 -30.27
C SER A 496 10.85 3.34 -29.80
N THR A 497 10.41 3.27 -28.52
CA THR A 497 9.34 4.12 -28.00
C THR A 497 9.86 5.46 -27.44
N ALA A 498 9.03 6.50 -27.52
CA ALA A 498 9.35 7.82 -26.99
C ALA A 498 9.55 7.78 -25.47
N GLU A 499 8.72 7.00 -24.76
CA GLU A 499 8.79 6.80 -23.33
C GLU A 499 10.11 6.13 -22.90
N ALA A 500 10.52 5.05 -23.58
CA ALA A 500 11.80 4.38 -23.29
C ALA A 500 12.99 5.29 -23.58
N ARG A 501 12.94 6.11 -24.65
CA ARG A 501 13.97 7.11 -24.95
C ARG A 501 14.02 8.19 -23.85
N ALA A 502 12.88 8.68 -23.40
CA ALA A 502 12.81 9.69 -22.34
C ALA A 502 13.42 9.17 -21.03
N LEU A 503 13.09 7.95 -20.63
CA LEU A 503 13.67 7.28 -19.46
C LEU A 503 15.18 7.09 -19.63
N ARG A 504 15.65 6.57 -20.77
CA ARG A 504 17.07 6.42 -21.09
C ARG A 504 17.82 7.73 -20.98
N ASP A 505 17.36 8.77 -21.69
CA ASP A 505 18.06 10.04 -21.79
C ASP A 505 18.12 10.77 -20.45
N TYR A 506 17.07 10.63 -19.63
CA TYR A 506 17.06 11.16 -18.28
C TYR A 506 17.98 10.36 -17.35
N THR A 507 17.97 9.03 -17.41
CA THR A 507 18.87 8.18 -16.62
C THR A 507 20.34 8.46 -16.93
N LEU A 508 20.69 8.66 -18.20
CA LEU A 508 22.06 8.98 -18.61
C LEU A 508 22.50 10.39 -18.28
N ARG A 509 21.57 11.30 -17.97
CA ARG A 509 21.88 12.69 -17.61
C ARG A 509 22.44 12.85 -16.20
N TYR A 510 22.05 11.97 -15.29
CA TYR A 510 22.47 11.97 -13.89
C TYR A 510 23.28 10.71 -13.58
N ALA A 511 24.21 10.81 -12.63
CA ALA A 511 24.91 9.65 -12.08
C ALA A 511 24.07 9.07 -10.94
N PHE A 512 23.06 8.27 -11.27
CA PHE A 512 22.22 7.65 -10.27
C PHE A 512 22.97 6.55 -9.50
N ASP A 513 22.87 6.58 -8.17
CA ASP A 513 23.40 5.56 -7.28
C ASP A 513 22.45 4.35 -7.14
N VAL A 514 21.15 4.60 -7.32
CA VAL A 514 20.07 3.59 -7.21
C VAL A 514 18.95 3.93 -8.18
N THR A 515 18.35 2.89 -8.78
CA THR A 515 17.05 3.03 -9.46
C THR A 515 16.03 2.04 -8.94
N VAL A 516 14.75 2.45 -8.87
CA VAL A 516 13.63 1.64 -8.41
C VAL A 516 12.46 1.78 -9.37
N SER A 517 11.97 0.65 -9.88
CA SER A 517 10.75 0.58 -10.69
C SER A 517 9.61 -0.01 -9.87
N TYR A 518 8.54 0.74 -9.71
CA TYR A 518 7.33 0.27 -9.06
C TYR A 518 6.37 -0.35 -10.07
N HIS A 519 5.96 -1.56 -9.78
CA HIS A 519 5.06 -2.42 -10.55
C HIS A 519 3.93 -2.98 -9.69
N ALA A 520 3.01 -3.70 -10.29
CA ALA A 520 1.98 -4.51 -9.66
C ALA A 520 1.66 -5.74 -10.55
N THR A 521 1.62 -6.96 -9.98
CA THR A 521 1.43 -7.32 -8.56
C THR A 521 2.39 -8.43 -8.12
N GLY A 522 2.45 -8.69 -6.78
CA GLY A 522 3.24 -9.85 -6.30
C GLY A 522 3.73 -9.71 -4.85
N SER A 523 3.77 -8.49 -4.28
CA SER A 523 4.43 -8.22 -2.99
C SER A 523 5.85 -8.80 -2.94
N VAL A 524 6.62 -8.58 -4.00
CA VAL A 524 7.97 -9.13 -4.22
C VAL A 524 8.92 -8.07 -4.75
N ILE A 525 10.20 -8.23 -4.46
CA ILE A 525 11.30 -7.35 -4.92
C ILE A 525 12.24 -8.17 -5.78
N TYR A 526 12.34 -7.82 -7.07
CA TYR A 526 13.33 -8.36 -7.98
C TYR A 526 14.57 -7.48 -7.99
N TYR A 527 15.77 -8.08 -7.90
CA TYR A 527 17.01 -7.32 -7.68
C TYR A 527 18.22 -7.77 -8.50
N GLU A 528 18.10 -8.82 -9.32
CA GLU A 528 19.22 -9.33 -10.14
C GLU A 528 18.92 -9.23 -11.62
N TYR A 529 19.99 -9.28 -12.42
CA TYR A 529 19.94 -9.58 -13.84
C TYR A 529 21.25 -10.23 -14.29
N GLY A 530 21.17 -11.43 -14.84
CA GLY A 530 22.31 -12.18 -15.33
C GLY A 530 23.41 -12.36 -14.28
N ASP A 531 24.64 -12.61 -14.74
CA ASP A 531 25.82 -12.76 -13.87
C ASP A 531 26.64 -11.46 -13.82
N LYS A 532 26.07 -10.42 -13.19
CA LYS A 532 26.65 -9.07 -13.10
C LYS A 532 27.13 -8.76 -11.69
N GLN A 533 28.43 -8.92 -11.45
CA GLN A 533 29.04 -8.58 -10.17
C GLN A 533 29.99 -7.39 -10.31
N PRO A 534 30.06 -6.47 -9.34
CA PRO A 534 29.44 -6.53 -8.00
C PRO A 534 28.00 -5.95 -7.93
N VAL A 535 27.42 -5.44 -9.02
CA VAL A 535 26.15 -4.71 -9.00
C VAL A 535 24.99 -5.56 -8.46
N ASN A 536 24.90 -6.86 -8.80
CA ASN A 536 23.88 -7.75 -8.24
C ASN A 536 24.00 -7.90 -6.71
N SER A 537 25.22 -7.96 -6.17
CA SER A 537 25.44 -8.00 -4.72
C SER A 537 25.00 -6.70 -4.03
N ASN A 538 25.21 -5.55 -4.67
CA ASN A 538 24.75 -4.26 -4.18
C ASN A 538 23.21 -4.18 -4.24
N SER A 539 22.61 -4.60 -5.35
CA SER A 539 21.15 -4.68 -5.51
C SER A 539 20.51 -5.62 -4.47
N ALA A 540 21.13 -6.79 -4.20
CA ALA A 540 20.69 -7.72 -3.17
C ALA A 540 20.76 -7.10 -1.76
N SER A 541 21.80 -6.32 -1.45
CA SER A 541 21.94 -5.60 -0.18
C SER A 541 20.88 -4.51 -0.04
N LEU A 542 20.62 -3.76 -1.12
CA LEU A 542 19.57 -2.75 -1.19
C LEU A 542 18.17 -3.39 -1.03
N ALA A 543 17.92 -4.52 -1.73
CA ALA A 543 16.67 -5.24 -1.66
C ALA A 543 16.35 -5.72 -0.23
N ARG A 544 17.36 -6.18 0.53
CA ARG A 544 17.17 -6.52 1.95
C ARG A 544 16.78 -5.30 2.80
N ALA A 545 17.41 -4.15 2.56
CA ALA A 545 17.06 -2.94 3.29
C ALA A 545 15.62 -2.47 3.00
N VAL A 546 15.16 -2.67 1.76
CA VAL A 546 13.77 -2.40 1.37
C VAL A 546 12.82 -3.47 1.91
N GLN A 547 13.22 -4.75 1.90
CA GLN A 547 12.45 -5.84 2.50
C GLN A 547 12.18 -5.62 3.99
N GLU A 548 13.17 -5.15 4.75
CA GLU A 548 13.03 -4.85 6.18
C GLU A 548 11.89 -3.87 6.49
N VAL A 549 11.57 -2.97 5.56
CA VAL A 549 10.50 -1.97 5.76
C VAL A 549 9.20 -2.31 5.06
N THR A 550 9.22 -3.12 4.00
CA THR A 550 8.02 -3.50 3.23
C THR A 550 7.45 -4.85 3.64
N GLY A 551 8.28 -5.76 4.14
CA GLY A 551 7.92 -7.15 4.37
C GLY A 551 7.67 -7.96 3.08
N TYR A 552 8.12 -7.46 1.91
CA TYR A 552 7.94 -8.16 0.63
C TYR A 552 8.92 -9.31 0.45
N GLY A 553 8.56 -10.30 -0.39
CA GLY A 553 9.45 -11.38 -0.78
C GLY A 553 10.66 -10.85 -1.56
N LEU A 554 11.75 -11.62 -1.59
CA LEU A 554 12.91 -11.34 -2.43
C LEU A 554 13.04 -12.42 -3.50
N GLU A 555 13.20 -11.99 -4.75
CA GLU A 555 13.54 -12.87 -5.86
C GLU A 555 14.69 -12.25 -6.67
N GLY A 556 15.56 -13.08 -7.22
CA GLY A 556 16.69 -12.65 -8.02
C GLY A 556 16.25 -12.00 -9.35
N ASP A 557 16.38 -12.71 -10.45
CA ASP A 557 16.00 -12.23 -11.79
C ASP A 557 14.53 -12.51 -12.16
N GLY A 558 13.82 -13.29 -11.34
CA GLY A 558 12.42 -13.67 -11.58
C GLY A 558 12.23 -14.62 -12.77
N GLY A 559 13.29 -15.19 -13.29
CA GLY A 559 13.25 -16.10 -14.46
C GLY A 559 12.79 -15.44 -15.76
N VAL A 560 12.88 -14.12 -15.87
CA VAL A 560 12.52 -13.35 -17.07
C VAL A 560 13.77 -13.05 -17.89
N ASP A 561 13.67 -13.24 -19.22
CA ASP A 561 14.81 -13.11 -20.14
C ASP A 561 15.32 -11.66 -20.33
N GLY A 562 14.76 -10.68 -19.64
CA GLY A 562 15.25 -9.30 -19.64
C GLY A 562 14.42 -8.30 -20.44
N ALA A 563 15.09 -7.28 -20.95
CA ALA A 563 14.59 -6.12 -21.69
C ALA A 563 13.70 -5.15 -20.88
N GLY A 564 13.69 -5.28 -19.56
CA GLY A 564 13.11 -4.29 -18.64
C GLY A 564 14.08 -3.16 -18.33
N TYR A 565 13.53 -2.09 -17.73
CA TYR A 565 14.32 -0.95 -17.28
C TYR A 565 15.37 -1.35 -16.22
N LYS A 566 14.97 -2.13 -15.19
CA LYS A 566 15.88 -2.64 -14.15
C LYS A 566 17.04 -3.43 -14.77
N ASP A 567 16.72 -4.32 -15.70
CA ASP A 567 17.70 -5.19 -16.34
C ASP A 567 18.74 -4.38 -17.11
N TRP A 568 18.30 -3.36 -17.86
CA TRP A 568 19.19 -2.45 -18.57
C TRP A 568 20.05 -1.61 -17.61
N ALA A 569 19.49 -1.12 -16.51
CA ALA A 569 20.23 -0.34 -15.53
C ALA A 569 21.34 -1.18 -14.86
N ILE A 570 21.07 -2.45 -14.57
CA ILE A 570 22.06 -3.39 -14.04
C ILE A 570 23.09 -3.77 -15.13
N ASP A 571 22.60 -4.17 -16.33
CA ASP A 571 23.45 -4.74 -17.38
C ASP A 571 24.41 -3.73 -18.00
N ALA A 572 23.88 -2.56 -18.36
CA ALA A 572 24.60 -1.57 -19.16
C ALA A 572 25.19 -0.42 -18.34
N LEU A 573 24.59 -0.08 -17.21
CA LEU A 573 24.97 1.09 -16.41
C LEU A 573 25.63 0.70 -15.07
N GLU A 574 25.55 -0.56 -14.69
CA GLU A 574 26.07 -1.08 -13.41
C GLU A 574 25.47 -0.37 -12.19
N ILE A 575 24.21 0.11 -12.31
CA ILE A 575 23.48 0.79 -11.24
C ILE A 575 22.70 -0.25 -10.43
N PRO A 576 22.85 -0.29 -9.08
CA PRO A 576 21.99 -1.08 -8.21
C PRO A 576 20.53 -0.76 -8.43
N SER A 577 19.73 -1.75 -8.83
CA SER A 577 18.37 -1.51 -9.31
C SER A 577 17.39 -2.53 -8.77
N LEU A 578 16.17 -2.07 -8.46
CA LEU A 578 15.07 -2.90 -7.96
C LEU A 578 13.83 -2.76 -8.85
N THR A 579 13.09 -3.86 -8.99
CA THR A 579 11.67 -3.83 -9.33
C THR A 579 10.88 -4.23 -8.09
N ILE A 580 9.97 -3.36 -7.64
CA ILE A 580 9.08 -3.59 -6.49
C ILE A 580 7.67 -3.82 -7.03
N GLU A 581 7.19 -5.05 -6.93
CA GLU A 581 5.81 -5.44 -7.25
C GLU A 581 4.93 -5.23 -6.02
N VAL A 582 4.05 -4.25 -6.05
CA VAL A 582 3.14 -3.96 -4.93
C VAL A 582 1.81 -4.71 -5.08
N GLY A 583 1.08 -4.88 -3.97
CA GLY A 583 -0.21 -5.56 -3.97
C GLY A 583 -0.09 -7.07 -4.16
N CYS A 584 -1.20 -7.77 -4.00
CA CYS A 584 -1.24 -9.24 -4.09
C CYS A 584 -2.38 -9.76 -4.98
N GLN A 585 -3.25 -8.90 -5.48
CA GLN A 585 -4.32 -9.27 -6.40
C GLN A 585 -3.99 -8.89 -7.85
N GLU A 586 -4.84 -9.25 -8.80
CA GLU A 586 -4.62 -8.91 -10.21
C GLU A 586 -4.69 -7.38 -10.41
N ALA A 587 -3.77 -6.81 -11.18
CA ALA A 587 -3.86 -5.40 -11.57
C ALA A 587 -5.00 -5.19 -12.60
N ALA A 588 -5.80 -4.08 -12.57
CA ALA A 588 -5.61 -2.92 -11.67
C ALA A 588 -6.03 -3.22 -10.24
N LEU A 589 -5.23 -2.72 -9.30
CA LEU A 589 -5.43 -2.98 -7.88
C LEU A 589 -6.69 -2.29 -7.33
N ALA A 590 -7.39 -2.94 -6.41
CA ALA A 590 -8.60 -2.42 -5.79
C ALA A 590 -8.30 -1.25 -4.83
N GLU A 591 -9.27 -0.36 -4.63
CA GLU A 591 -9.15 0.78 -3.72
C GLU A 591 -8.79 0.38 -2.30
N ARG A 592 -9.34 -0.74 -1.81
CA ARG A 592 -9.04 -1.28 -0.47
C ARG A 592 -7.57 -1.64 -0.23
N GLU A 593 -6.77 -1.85 -1.29
CA GLU A 593 -5.33 -2.16 -1.15
C GLU A 593 -4.45 -0.92 -0.98
N ILE A 594 -4.97 0.27 -1.28
CA ILE A 594 -4.22 1.54 -1.28
C ILE A 594 -3.48 1.75 0.04
N TYR A 595 -4.19 1.62 1.16
CA TYR A 595 -3.64 1.89 2.49
C TYR A 595 -2.59 0.87 2.89
N SER A 596 -2.86 -0.41 2.66
CA SER A 596 -1.91 -1.47 2.99
C SER A 596 -0.64 -1.37 2.13
N ILE A 597 -0.79 -0.98 0.86
CA ILE A 597 0.34 -0.73 -0.03
C ILE A 597 1.13 0.49 0.45
N PHE A 598 0.47 1.60 0.79
CA PHE A 598 1.13 2.79 1.31
C PHE A 598 1.85 2.49 2.64
N ALA A 599 1.18 1.85 3.59
CA ALA A 599 1.73 1.50 4.90
C ALA A 599 3.00 0.63 4.80
N ARG A 600 3.11 -0.23 3.79
CA ARG A 600 4.32 -1.01 3.53
C ARG A 600 5.43 -0.21 2.86
N ASN A 601 5.09 0.76 2.01
CA ASN A 601 6.06 1.41 1.12
C ASN A 601 6.53 2.78 1.59
N TYR A 602 5.78 3.50 2.44
CA TYR A 602 6.13 4.87 2.81
C TYR A 602 7.57 5.02 3.37
N ARG A 603 8.14 3.97 3.99
CA ARG A 603 9.52 3.97 4.53
C ARG A 603 10.61 3.62 3.52
N VAL A 604 10.26 3.33 2.27
CA VAL A 604 11.26 2.91 1.26
C VAL A 604 12.27 4.03 0.99
N LEU A 605 11.81 5.29 0.85
CA LEU A 605 12.72 6.42 0.62
C LEU A 605 13.79 6.57 1.72
N PRO A 606 13.43 6.64 3.02
CA PRO A 606 14.44 6.68 4.07
C PRO A 606 15.26 5.40 4.22
N ALA A 607 14.75 4.23 3.82
CA ALA A 607 15.53 3.00 3.82
C ALA A 607 16.66 3.05 2.77
N ILE A 608 16.37 3.55 1.57
CA ILE A 608 17.36 3.77 0.52
C ILE A 608 18.41 4.79 0.98
N ALA A 609 17.99 5.92 1.55
CA ALA A 609 18.91 6.93 2.06
C ALA A 609 19.89 6.36 3.11
N ARG A 610 19.39 5.57 4.07
CA ARG A 610 20.25 4.89 5.07
C ARG A 610 21.18 3.86 4.44
N TRP A 611 20.74 3.16 3.39
CA TRP A 611 21.59 2.23 2.65
C TRP A 611 22.75 2.95 1.96
N LEU A 612 22.50 4.11 1.35
CA LEU A 612 23.51 4.94 0.68
C LEU A 612 24.55 5.55 1.64
N GLN A 613 24.26 5.65 2.94
CA GLN A 613 25.17 6.17 3.95
C GLN A 613 26.14 5.11 4.50
N ARG A 614 25.99 3.83 4.13
CA ARG A 614 26.89 2.73 4.53
C ARG A 614 28.15 2.73 3.68
#